data_d0824779c6dc9d7f550295a545e0706d
#
_entry.id   d0824779c6dc9d7f550295a545e0706d
#
_cell.length_a   1.000
_cell.length_b   1.000
_cell.length_c   1.000
_cell.angle_alpha   90.00
_cell.angle_beta   90.00
_cell.angle_gamma   90.00
#
_symmetry.space_group_name_H-M   'P 1'
#
loop_
_entity.id
_entity.type
_entity.pdbx_description
1 polymer ?
#
loop_
_entity_poly.entity_id
_entity_poly.type
_entity_poly.pdbx_seq_one_letter_code
_entity_poly.pdbx_strand_id
1 'polypeptide(L)'
;MADAHAGTPTISTHVLDTELGQPAPGVHVTLYKLGEDDRPIRLTQVLTDDDGRVRDLLERPLSPGTYRLEFSLATRSTAEGGERFFRRLSIDFRIDDVSRSYHVPLLLAPFSMTTYRGS
;
A
#
# COMPACT_ATOMS: atom_id res chain seq x y z
N MET A 1 -24.53 -13.16 -7.65
CA MET A 1 -24.70 -12.03 -6.76
C MET A 1 -23.37 -11.39 -6.45
N ALA A 2 -23.33 -10.10 -6.40
CA ALA A 2 -22.10 -9.41 -6.06
C ALA A 2 -21.68 -9.74 -4.63
N ASP A 3 -20.40 -9.85 -4.43
CA ASP A 3 -19.79 -9.98 -3.12
C ASP A 3 -20.19 -8.76 -2.25
N ALA A 4 -20.21 -8.93 -0.95
CA ALA A 4 -20.54 -7.85 -0.02
C ALA A 4 -19.63 -6.62 -0.18
N HIS A 5 -18.41 -6.83 -0.70
CA HIS A 5 -17.46 -5.75 -0.97
C HIS A 5 -17.54 -5.23 -2.40
N ALA A 6 -18.29 -5.90 -3.29
CA ALA A 6 -18.42 -5.43 -4.65
C ALA A 6 -19.13 -4.07 -4.65
N GLY A 7 -18.51 -3.07 -5.20
CA GLY A 7 -19.00 -1.71 -5.19
C GLY A 7 -18.75 -0.95 -3.89
N THR A 8 -18.27 -1.60 -2.84
CA THR A 8 -17.82 -0.90 -1.64
C THR A 8 -16.45 -0.32 -1.88
N PRO A 9 -16.26 1.00 -1.75
CA PRO A 9 -14.96 1.60 -1.96
C PRO A 9 -13.90 1.10 -0.98
N THR A 10 -12.72 0.83 -1.48
CA THR A 10 -11.60 0.32 -0.69
C THR A 10 -10.34 1.13 -0.93
N ILE A 11 -9.37 0.98 -0.03
CA ILE A 11 -7.98 1.36 -0.25
C ILE A 11 -7.21 0.07 -0.45
N SER A 12 -6.53 -0.05 -1.59
CA SER A 12 -5.82 -1.27 -1.95
C SER A 12 -4.42 -0.95 -2.46
N THR A 13 -3.55 -1.95 -2.43
CA THR A 13 -2.21 -1.84 -2.98
C THR A 13 -1.81 -3.12 -3.69
N HIS A 14 -0.79 -3.02 -4.51
CA HIS A 14 -0.18 -4.15 -5.21
C HIS A 14 1.30 -3.87 -5.34
N VAL A 15 2.13 -4.69 -4.71
CA VAL A 15 3.58 -4.52 -4.72
C VAL A 15 4.19 -5.48 -5.71
N LEU A 16 4.91 -4.94 -6.69
CA LEU A 16 5.55 -5.68 -7.76
C LEU A 16 7.06 -5.48 -7.69
N ASP A 17 7.80 -6.57 -7.75
CA ASP A 17 9.26 -6.54 -7.81
C ASP A 17 9.66 -6.57 -9.28
N THR A 18 10.10 -5.42 -9.80
CA THR A 18 10.44 -5.30 -11.22
C THR A 18 11.80 -5.89 -11.55
N GLU A 19 12.65 -6.13 -10.55
CA GLU A 19 13.91 -6.85 -10.77
C GLU A 19 13.64 -8.32 -11.10
N LEU A 20 12.71 -8.92 -10.37
CA LEU A 20 12.35 -10.33 -10.57
C LEU A 20 11.22 -10.53 -11.58
N GLY A 21 10.48 -9.47 -11.91
CA GLY A 21 9.30 -9.57 -12.76
C GLY A 21 8.16 -10.32 -12.07
N GLN A 22 8.02 -10.19 -10.75
CA GLN A 22 7.08 -10.97 -9.95
C GLN A 22 6.41 -10.10 -8.89
N PRO A 23 5.22 -10.49 -8.41
CA PRO A 23 4.66 -9.89 -7.21
C PRO A 23 5.59 -10.03 -6.01
N ALA A 24 5.46 -9.13 -5.05
CA ALA A 24 6.25 -9.13 -3.83
C ALA A 24 5.38 -9.48 -2.62
N PRO A 25 5.33 -10.76 -2.22
CA PRO A 25 4.60 -11.16 -1.01
C PRO A 25 5.36 -10.78 0.24
N GLY A 26 4.63 -10.67 1.35
CA GLY A 26 5.23 -10.47 2.67
C GLY A 26 5.79 -9.09 2.92
N VAL A 27 5.43 -8.10 2.12
CA VAL A 27 5.81 -6.71 2.37
C VAL A 27 4.90 -6.13 3.44
N HIS A 28 5.50 -5.51 4.46
CA HIS A 28 4.73 -4.86 5.52
C HIS A 28 4.12 -3.57 5.00
N VAL A 29 2.81 -3.45 5.11
CA VAL A 29 2.05 -2.28 4.68
C VAL A 29 1.28 -1.73 5.86
N THR A 30 1.49 -0.46 6.18
CA THR A 30 0.81 0.21 7.28
C THR A 30 0.02 1.39 6.73
N LEU A 31 -1.24 1.49 7.14
CA LEU A 31 -2.09 2.62 6.79
C LEU A 31 -2.33 3.47 8.02
N TYR A 32 -2.11 4.78 7.86
CA TYR A 32 -2.40 5.78 8.89
C TYR A 32 -3.42 6.77 8.35
N LYS A 33 -4.21 7.32 9.25
CA LYS A 33 -4.94 8.55 8.96
C LYS A 33 -4.23 9.68 9.65
N LEU A 34 -4.01 10.80 8.96
CA LEU A 34 -3.37 11.96 9.53
C LEU A 34 -4.43 12.83 10.19
N GLY A 35 -4.23 13.10 11.46
CA GLY A 35 -5.08 13.99 12.22
C GLY A 35 -4.57 15.44 12.15
N GLU A 36 -4.92 16.24 13.14
CA GLU A 36 -4.43 17.61 13.26
C GLU A 36 -2.92 17.63 13.32
N ASP A 37 -2.31 18.63 12.68
CA ASP A 37 -0.85 18.80 12.60
C ASP A 37 -0.15 17.57 11.97
N ASP A 38 -0.86 16.90 11.03
CA ASP A 38 -0.35 15.71 10.35
C ASP A 38 0.07 14.59 11.31
N ARG A 39 -0.55 14.51 12.48
CA ARG A 39 -0.27 13.45 13.45
C ARG A 39 -0.81 12.12 12.93
N PRO A 40 0.06 11.11 12.73
CA PRO A 40 -0.41 9.83 12.20
C PRO A 40 -1.11 9.00 13.27
N ILE A 41 -2.27 8.46 12.88
CA ILE A 41 -3.03 7.50 13.69
C ILE A 41 -3.04 6.20 12.91
N ARG A 42 -2.42 5.17 13.45
CA ARG A 42 -2.35 3.89 12.75
C ARG A 42 -3.73 3.23 12.70
N LEU A 43 -4.16 2.88 11.51
CA LEU A 43 -5.42 2.19 11.29
C LEU A 43 -5.25 0.69 11.11
N THR A 44 -4.22 0.28 10.38
CA THR A 44 -3.98 -1.15 10.13
C THR A 44 -2.53 -1.38 9.75
N GLN A 45 -2.09 -2.61 9.94
CA GLN A 45 -0.78 -3.09 9.46
C GLN A 45 -0.97 -4.52 9.00
N VAL A 46 -0.62 -4.78 7.75
CA VAL A 46 -0.81 -6.10 7.13
C VAL A 46 0.40 -6.43 6.26
N LEU A 47 0.47 -7.70 5.86
CA LEU A 47 1.46 -8.15 4.87
C LEU A 47 0.78 -8.30 3.53
N THR A 48 1.52 -8.03 2.45
CA THR A 48 1.02 -8.38 1.12
C THR A 48 0.87 -9.89 1.01
N ASP A 49 -0.14 -10.33 0.26
CA ASP A 49 -0.40 -11.76 0.03
C ASP A 49 0.54 -12.32 -1.03
N ASP A 50 0.30 -13.57 -1.44
CA ASP A 50 1.16 -14.25 -2.44
C ASP A 50 1.17 -13.55 -3.79
N ASP A 51 0.14 -12.77 -4.09
CA ASP A 51 0.06 -11.96 -5.31
C ASP A 51 0.64 -10.55 -5.13
N GLY A 52 1.20 -10.27 -3.95
CA GLY A 52 1.73 -8.93 -3.63
C GLY A 52 0.64 -7.93 -3.34
N ARG A 53 -0.58 -8.36 -3.01
CA ARG A 53 -1.74 -7.48 -2.87
C ARG A 53 -2.21 -7.35 -1.44
N VAL A 54 -2.79 -6.19 -1.15
CA VAL A 54 -3.73 -6.01 -0.05
C VAL A 54 -4.98 -5.39 -0.67
N ARG A 55 -6.07 -6.14 -0.69
CA ARG A 55 -7.27 -5.76 -1.44
C ARG A 55 -8.13 -4.74 -0.71
N ASP A 56 -8.09 -4.75 0.60
CA ASP A 56 -8.88 -3.83 1.42
C ASP A 56 -8.12 -3.53 2.71
N LEU A 57 -7.39 -2.43 2.70
CA LEU A 57 -6.56 -2.02 3.85
C LEU A 57 -7.39 -1.53 5.02
N LEU A 58 -8.54 -0.95 4.76
CA LEU A 58 -9.30 -0.30 5.83
C LEU A 58 -10.35 -1.21 6.44
N GLU A 59 -10.97 -2.07 5.63
CA GLU A 59 -12.03 -3.01 6.02
C GLU A 59 -13.24 -2.32 6.68
N ARG A 60 -13.47 -1.07 6.32
CA ARG A 60 -14.59 -0.26 6.77
C ARG A 60 -14.84 0.84 5.75
N PRO A 61 -15.98 1.56 5.85
CA PRO A 61 -16.24 2.65 4.90
C PRO A 61 -15.16 3.71 4.94
N LEU A 62 -14.86 4.29 3.77
CA LEU A 62 -13.89 5.37 3.66
C LEU A 62 -14.44 6.63 4.32
N SER A 63 -13.54 7.43 4.87
CA SER A 63 -13.86 8.77 5.34
C SER A 63 -12.92 9.78 4.67
N PRO A 64 -13.37 11.03 4.42
CA PRO A 64 -12.49 12.02 3.80
C PRO A 64 -11.33 12.37 4.70
N GLY A 65 -10.23 12.73 4.10
CA GLY A 65 -9.06 13.19 4.83
C GLY A 65 -7.76 12.79 4.17
N THR A 66 -6.66 13.04 4.85
CA THR A 66 -5.33 12.68 4.38
C THR A 66 -4.89 11.40 5.08
N TYR A 67 -4.36 10.48 4.30
CA TYR A 67 -3.90 9.18 4.75
C TYR A 67 -2.43 9.03 4.41
N ARG A 68 -1.73 8.21 5.19
CA ARG A 68 -0.33 7.84 4.91
C ARG A 68 -0.25 6.35 4.74
N LEU A 69 0.34 5.94 3.63
CA LEU A 69 0.63 4.54 3.36
C LEU A 69 2.13 4.33 3.47
N GLU A 70 2.52 3.35 4.27
CA GLU A 70 3.94 3.06 4.51
C GLU A 70 4.24 1.63 4.13
N PHE A 71 5.26 1.46 3.30
CA PHE A 71 5.77 0.15 2.90
C PHE A 71 7.11 -0.07 3.56
N SER A 72 7.29 -1.18 4.25
CA SER A 72 8.57 -1.56 4.84
C SER A 72 9.15 -2.75 4.11
N LEU A 73 10.39 -2.61 3.64
CA LEU A 73 11.12 -3.64 2.91
C LEU A 73 12.23 -4.25 3.78
N ALA A 74 12.19 -4.02 5.08
CA ALA A 74 13.27 -4.43 6.00
C ALA A 74 13.49 -5.94 6.00
N THR A 75 12.46 -6.73 5.69
CA THR A 75 12.53 -8.19 5.67
C THR A 75 12.70 -8.76 4.26
N ARG A 76 12.88 -7.89 3.25
CA ARG A 76 12.97 -8.33 1.87
C ARG A 76 14.35 -8.02 1.29
N SER A 77 15.04 -9.04 0.80
CA SER A 77 16.34 -8.89 0.17
C SER A 77 16.22 -8.54 -1.31
N THR A 78 17.32 -8.11 -1.91
CA THR A 78 17.45 -8.00 -3.36
C THR A 78 17.50 -9.41 -3.99
N ALA A 79 17.40 -9.49 -5.31
CA ALA A 79 17.52 -10.75 -6.03
C ALA A 79 18.85 -11.47 -5.76
N GLU A 80 19.91 -10.72 -5.47
CA GLU A 80 21.23 -11.26 -5.15
C GLU A 80 21.41 -11.61 -3.69
N GLY A 81 20.38 -11.42 -2.87
CA GLY A 81 20.42 -11.73 -1.45
C GLY A 81 20.97 -10.61 -0.57
N GLY A 82 21.29 -9.45 -1.14
CA GLY A 82 21.78 -8.31 -0.39
C GLY A 82 20.68 -7.47 0.23
N GLU A 83 21.06 -6.49 1.03
CA GLU A 83 20.13 -5.52 1.58
C GLU A 83 19.69 -4.55 0.51
N ARG A 84 18.42 -4.13 0.60
CA ARG A 84 17.88 -3.15 -0.32
C ARG A 84 18.39 -1.76 0.04
N PHE A 85 18.65 -0.94 -0.99
CA PHE A 85 19.06 0.44 -0.77
C PHE A 85 17.95 1.26 -0.10
N PHE A 86 16.73 1.18 -0.65
CA PHE A 86 15.56 1.80 -0.03
C PHE A 86 14.89 0.80 0.90
N ARG A 87 14.71 1.17 2.15
CA ARG A 87 14.16 0.27 3.17
C ARG A 87 12.70 0.54 3.45
N ARG A 88 12.24 1.76 3.20
CA ARG A 88 10.88 2.18 3.55
C ARG A 88 10.45 3.29 2.63
N LEU A 89 9.18 3.26 2.25
CA LEU A 89 8.53 4.35 1.52
C LEU A 89 7.28 4.76 2.27
N SER A 90 7.14 6.05 2.53
CA SER A 90 5.91 6.62 3.09
C SER A 90 5.36 7.63 2.12
N ILE A 91 4.06 7.52 1.83
CA ILE A 91 3.37 8.42 0.92
C ILE A 91 2.09 8.92 1.55
N ASP A 92 1.85 10.23 1.45
CA ASP A 92 0.61 10.83 1.88
C ASP A 92 -0.28 11.04 0.68
N PHE A 93 -1.56 10.70 0.83
CA PHE A 93 -2.54 10.89 -0.24
C PHE A 93 -3.86 11.32 0.35
N ARG A 94 -4.69 11.91 -0.51
CA ARG A 94 -5.93 12.52 -0.07
C ARG A 94 -7.14 11.77 -0.59
N ILE A 95 -8.08 11.52 0.30
CA ILE A 95 -9.39 10.96 -0.07
C ILE A 95 -10.41 12.08 0.09
N ASP A 96 -11.01 12.50 -1.01
CA ASP A 96 -12.11 13.46 -1.03
C ASP A 96 -13.41 12.75 -1.37
N ASP A 97 -13.40 11.95 -2.41
CA ASP A 97 -14.57 11.23 -2.90
C ASP A 97 -14.60 9.84 -2.26
N VAL A 98 -15.52 9.63 -1.33
CA VAL A 98 -15.64 8.35 -0.61
C VAL A 98 -16.50 7.34 -1.36
N SER A 99 -16.99 7.69 -2.56
CA SER A 99 -17.79 6.78 -3.37
C SER A 99 -16.95 5.96 -4.35
N ARG A 100 -15.65 6.19 -4.41
CA ARG A 100 -14.74 5.46 -5.29
C ARG A 100 -13.65 4.78 -4.48
N SER A 101 -13.04 3.74 -5.05
CA SER A 101 -11.88 3.09 -4.47
C SER A 101 -10.58 3.81 -4.83
N TYR A 102 -9.57 3.59 -4.01
CA TYR A 102 -8.24 4.16 -4.20
C TYR A 102 -7.22 3.02 -4.23
N HIS A 103 -6.54 2.89 -5.36
CA HIS A 103 -5.53 1.86 -5.55
C HIS A 103 -4.16 2.53 -5.67
N VAL A 104 -3.24 2.16 -4.78
CA VAL A 104 -1.91 2.76 -4.67
C VAL A 104 -0.88 1.66 -4.83
N PRO A 105 -0.50 1.32 -6.07
CA PRO A 105 0.49 0.28 -6.30
C PRO A 105 1.90 0.77 -6.05
N LEU A 106 2.82 -0.17 -5.81
CA LEU A 106 4.23 0.10 -5.61
C LEU A 106 5.07 -0.80 -6.51
N LEU A 107 5.92 -0.19 -7.31
CA LEU A 107 6.89 -0.90 -8.14
C LEU A 107 8.25 -0.78 -7.50
N LEU A 108 8.86 -1.93 -7.19
CA LEU A 108 10.19 -2.00 -6.58
C LEU A 108 11.25 -2.29 -7.63
N ALA A 109 12.34 -1.55 -7.59
CA ALA A 109 13.57 -1.84 -8.30
C ALA A 109 14.72 -1.72 -7.32
N PRO A 110 15.93 -2.20 -7.63
CA PRO A 110 17.04 -2.18 -6.67
C PRO A 110 17.37 -0.79 -6.14
N PHE A 111 17.24 0.24 -6.96
CA PHE A 111 17.61 1.60 -6.60
C PHE A 111 16.52 2.62 -6.86
N SER A 112 15.28 2.17 -7.04
CA SER A 112 14.14 3.08 -7.22
C SER A 112 12.85 2.44 -6.73
N MET A 113 11.89 3.29 -6.40
CA MET A 113 10.54 2.88 -6.08
C MET A 113 9.58 3.84 -6.78
N THR A 114 8.52 3.30 -7.34
CA THR A 114 7.52 4.08 -8.08
C THR A 114 6.15 3.78 -7.53
N THR A 115 5.39 4.82 -7.26
CA THR A 115 4.01 4.69 -6.84
C THR A 115 3.15 5.65 -7.64
N TYR A 116 1.86 5.33 -7.77
CA TYR A 116 0.93 6.16 -8.52
C TYR A 116 -0.49 5.84 -8.09
N ARG A 117 -1.44 6.67 -8.47
CA ARG A 117 -2.83 6.35 -8.24
C ARG A 117 -3.33 5.48 -9.38
N GLY A 118 -3.65 4.23 -9.09
CA GLY A 118 -4.33 3.35 -10.01
C GLY A 118 -5.77 3.81 -10.22
N SER A 119 -6.32 3.48 -11.33
CA SER A 119 -7.71 3.87 -11.66
C SER A 119 -8.75 3.08 -10.89
#